data_e7ac1211f61dfc42fe6ff49619402672
#
_entry.id   e7ac1211f61dfc42fe6ff49619402672
#
_cell.length_a   1.000
_cell.length_b   1.000
_cell.length_c   1.000
_cell.angle_alpha   90.00
_cell.angle_beta   90.00
_cell.angle_gamma   90.00
#
_symmetry.space_group_name_H-M   'P 1'
#
loop_
_entity.id
_entity.type
_entity.pdbx_description
1 polymer ?
#
loop_
_entity_poly.entity_id
_entity_poly.type
_entity_poly.pdbx_seq_one_letter_code
_entity_poly.pdbx_strand_id
1 'polypeptide(L)'
;CWVISSKSKEPQKAMQVLNLMYTNSEVANLLVNGTENENWIYEDKTRDIIRFPEGVGQSNTDYSVYGWIWPNEQITSIWSGQDADYWDKLDRFNKNAKASPAKGFIWKPENVQRESAACRDIVDKYYNGLILGCLNPDEAIPKFNEKLEKAGINTIINEKQRQLDVWLSKK
;
A
#
# COMPACT_ATOMS: atom_id res chain seq x y z
N CYS A 1 4.27 0.09 -5.90
CA CYS A 1 4.49 1.00 -7.06
C CYS A 1 4.37 0.22 -8.37
N TRP A 2 3.72 0.81 -9.36
CA TRP A 2 3.72 0.33 -10.74
C TRP A 2 4.94 0.87 -11.47
N VAL A 3 5.61 0.02 -12.25
CA VAL A 3 6.81 0.39 -13.02
C VAL A 3 6.75 -0.22 -14.42
N ILE A 4 7.42 0.43 -15.36
CA ILE A 4 7.60 -0.09 -16.72
C ILE A 4 9.00 -0.68 -16.82
N SER A 5 9.11 -1.95 -17.23
CA SER A 5 10.40 -2.61 -17.42
C SER A 5 11.27 -1.87 -18.44
N SER A 6 12.55 -1.70 -18.13
CA SER A 6 13.53 -1.17 -19.08
C SER A 6 13.73 -2.06 -20.33
N LYS A 7 13.26 -3.30 -20.27
CA LYS A 7 13.27 -4.25 -21.40
C LYS A 7 11.98 -4.25 -22.22
N SER A 8 11.01 -3.37 -21.89
CA SER A 8 9.79 -3.26 -22.69
C SER A 8 10.12 -2.86 -24.12
N LYS A 9 9.51 -3.58 -25.08
CA LYS A 9 9.62 -3.25 -26.50
C LYS A 9 8.76 -2.05 -26.91
N GLU A 10 7.70 -1.76 -26.11
CA GLU A 10 6.72 -0.71 -26.35
C GLU A 10 6.47 0.14 -25.08
N PRO A 11 7.51 0.83 -24.55
CA PRO A 11 7.39 1.53 -23.26
C PRO A 11 6.37 2.67 -23.29
N GLN A 12 6.18 3.31 -24.47
CA GLN A 12 5.18 4.37 -24.64
C GLN A 12 3.75 3.81 -24.54
N LYS A 13 3.45 2.65 -25.14
CA LYS A 13 2.14 1.99 -25.01
C LYS A 13 1.90 1.52 -23.59
N ALA A 14 2.92 0.97 -22.94
CA ALA A 14 2.83 0.59 -21.52
C ALA A 14 2.52 1.81 -20.62
N MET A 15 3.13 2.97 -20.91
CA MET A 15 2.83 4.23 -20.21
C MET A 15 1.40 4.70 -20.48
N GLN A 16 0.89 4.56 -21.72
CA GLN A 16 -0.49 4.91 -22.06
C GLN A 16 -1.49 4.05 -21.26
N VAL A 17 -1.26 2.74 -21.18
CA VAL A 17 -2.08 1.83 -20.38
C VAL A 17 -2.05 2.23 -18.90
N LEU A 18 -0.85 2.46 -18.36
CA LEU A 18 -0.71 2.92 -16.98
C LEU A 18 -1.44 4.24 -16.73
N ASN A 19 -1.34 5.19 -17.66
CA ASN A 19 -2.06 6.46 -17.56
C ASN A 19 -3.59 6.28 -17.56
N LEU A 20 -4.12 5.37 -18.41
CA LEU A 20 -5.55 5.04 -18.41
C LEU A 20 -6.02 4.49 -17.05
N MET A 21 -5.22 3.64 -16.40
CA MET A 21 -5.53 3.13 -15.06
C MET A 21 -5.61 4.24 -13.99
N TYR A 22 -4.95 5.40 -14.21
CA TYR A 22 -4.99 6.55 -13.31
C TYR A 22 -6.12 7.53 -13.61
N THR A 23 -6.59 7.62 -14.86
CA THR A 23 -7.38 8.74 -15.34
C THR A 23 -8.72 8.37 -15.96
N ASN A 24 -8.94 7.10 -16.32
CA ASN A 24 -10.16 6.65 -16.97
C ASN A 24 -10.99 5.78 -16.01
N SER A 25 -12.18 6.26 -15.62
CA SER A 25 -13.06 5.59 -14.66
C SER A 25 -13.60 4.25 -15.18
N GLU A 26 -13.84 4.09 -16.49
CA GLU A 26 -14.29 2.82 -17.06
C GLU A 26 -13.22 1.74 -16.93
N VAL A 27 -11.95 2.10 -17.24
CA VAL A 27 -10.80 1.19 -17.07
C VAL A 27 -10.59 0.86 -15.59
N ALA A 28 -10.70 1.85 -14.71
CA ALA A 28 -10.57 1.63 -13.27
C ALA A 28 -11.68 0.72 -12.73
N ASN A 29 -12.94 0.95 -13.12
CA ASN A 29 -14.07 0.08 -12.75
C ASN A 29 -13.89 -1.35 -13.26
N LEU A 30 -13.48 -1.53 -14.51
CA LEU A 30 -13.22 -2.86 -15.07
C LEU A 30 -12.17 -3.62 -14.25
N LEU A 31 -11.10 -2.94 -13.83
CA LEU A 31 -10.01 -3.55 -13.08
C LEU A 31 -10.33 -3.79 -11.59
N VAL A 32 -11.17 -2.94 -10.98
CA VAL A 32 -11.51 -3.02 -9.57
C VAL A 32 -12.80 -3.81 -9.34
N ASN A 33 -13.82 -3.53 -10.14
CA ASN A 33 -15.17 -4.03 -9.93
C ASN A 33 -15.56 -5.16 -10.90
N GLY A 34 -14.80 -5.35 -12.00
CA GLY A 34 -15.13 -6.33 -13.04
C GLY A 34 -16.11 -5.77 -14.08
N THR A 35 -16.87 -6.66 -14.71
CA THR A 35 -17.72 -6.36 -15.86
C THR A 35 -19.14 -5.97 -15.42
N GLU A 36 -19.65 -4.88 -15.98
CA GLU A 36 -21.04 -4.45 -15.78
C GLU A 36 -22.02 -5.55 -16.26
N ASN A 37 -23.11 -5.73 -15.53
CA ASN A 37 -24.14 -6.76 -15.69
C ASN A 37 -23.70 -8.21 -15.38
N GLU A 38 -22.43 -8.46 -15.15
CA GLU A 38 -21.90 -9.76 -14.68
C GLU A 38 -21.51 -9.69 -13.21
N ASN A 39 -20.58 -8.80 -12.87
CA ASN A 39 -20.04 -8.67 -11.52
C ASN A 39 -20.75 -7.58 -10.70
N TRP A 40 -21.30 -6.56 -11.37
CA TRP A 40 -22.03 -5.47 -10.76
C TRP A 40 -23.09 -4.87 -11.71
N ILE A 41 -24.06 -4.17 -11.13
CA ILE A 41 -25.06 -3.38 -11.85
C ILE A 41 -25.21 -2.01 -11.18
N TYR A 42 -25.68 -1.01 -11.91
CA TYR A 42 -26.03 0.27 -11.30
C TYR A 42 -27.24 0.14 -10.40
N GLU A 43 -27.12 0.61 -9.15
CA GLU A 43 -28.24 0.92 -8.27
C GLU A 43 -28.75 2.34 -8.56
N ASP A 44 -27.82 3.30 -8.68
CA ASP A 44 -28.09 4.68 -9.06
C ASP A 44 -26.99 5.18 -10.00
N LYS A 45 -27.30 5.21 -11.30
CA LYS A 45 -26.35 5.62 -12.32
C LYS A 45 -26.00 7.11 -12.24
N THR A 46 -26.90 7.96 -11.73
CA THR A 46 -26.67 9.41 -11.63
C THR A 46 -25.71 9.77 -10.52
N ARG A 47 -25.62 8.93 -9.49
CA ARG A 47 -24.70 9.07 -8.34
C ARG A 47 -23.50 8.13 -8.41
N ASP A 48 -23.39 7.37 -9.51
CA ASP A 48 -22.34 6.36 -9.72
C ASP A 48 -22.27 5.31 -8.59
N ILE A 49 -23.47 4.84 -8.14
CA ILE A 49 -23.60 3.82 -7.12
C ILE A 49 -23.89 2.47 -7.78
N ILE A 50 -23.10 1.46 -7.42
CA ILE A 50 -23.21 0.10 -7.93
C ILE A 50 -23.56 -0.89 -6.81
N ARG A 51 -24.13 -2.04 -7.20
CA ARG A 51 -24.40 -3.18 -6.32
C ARG A 51 -24.17 -4.49 -7.03
N PHE A 52 -24.15 -5.57 -6.30
CA PHE A 52 -24.17 -6.90 -6.89
C PHE A 52 -25.47 -7.18 -7.65
N PRO A 53 -25.43 -7.95 -8.74
CA PRO A 53 -26.62 -8.51 -9.38
C PRO A 53 -27.44 -9.36 -8.41
N GLU A 54 -28.69 -9.65 -8.76
CA GLU A 54 -29.55 -10.50 -7.93
C GLU A 54 -28.95 -11.89 -7.75
N GLY A 55 -28.94 -12.39 -6.52
CA GLY A 55 -28.34 -13.69 -6.16
C GLY A 55 -26.80 -13.70 -6.05
N VAL A 56 -26.14 -12.58 -6.38
CA VAL A 56 -24.68 -12.43 -6.23
C VAL A 56 -24.36 -11.58 -5.00
N GLY A 57 -23.28 -11.87 -4.37
CA GLY A 57 -22.74 -11.10 -3.23
C GLY A 57 -21.24 -11.35 -3.07
N GLN A 58 -20.66 -10.70 -2.09
CA GLN A 58 -19.20 -10.77 -1.85
C GLN A 58 -18.68 -12.20 -1.63
N SER A 59 -19.52 -13.12 -1.15
CA SER A 59 -19.13 -14.51 -0.85
C SER A 59 -19.20 -15.46 -2.05
N ASN A 60 -19.90 -15.09 -3.13
CA ASN A 60 -20.13 -15.96 -4.27
C ASN A 60 -19.93 -15.26 -5.63
N THR A 61 -19.38 -14.04 -5.64
CA THR A 61 -18.92 -13.42 -6.89
C THR A 61 -17.71 -14.16 -7.45
N ASP A 62 -17.63 -14.27 -8.76
CA ASP A 62 -16.48 -14.84 -9.49
C ASP A 62 -15.36 -13.83 -9.72
N TYR A 63 -15.59 -12.54 -9.41
CA TYR A 63 -14.60 -11.47 -9.48
C TYR A 63 -14.46 -10.76 -8.14
N SER A 64 -13.29 -10.88 -7.53
CA SER A 64 -12.99 -10.20 -6.26
C SER A 64 -11.52 -9.80 -6.21
N VAL A 65 -11.26 -8.50 -6.22
CA VAL A 65 -9.92 -7.93 -6.10
C VAL A 65 -9.91 -6.78 -5.10
N TYR A 66 -8.74 -6.50 -4.55
CA TYR A 66 -8.58 -5.34 -3.67
C TYR A 66 -8.30 -4.08 -4.51
N GLY A 67 -9.16 -3.08 -4.44
CA GLY A 67 -9.01 -1.83 -5.20
C GLY A 67 -7.67 -1.12 -4.98
N TRP A 68 -7.14 -1.18 -3.75
CA TRP A 68 -5.86 -0.56 -3.38
C TRP A 68 -4.62 -1.12 -4.10
N ILE A 69 -4.70 -2.26 -4.77
CA ILE A 69 -3.60 -2.78 -5.60
C ILE A 69 -3.51 -2.08 -6.96
N TRP A 70 -4.59 -1.44 -7.40
CA TRP A 70 -4.64 -0.72 -8.67
C TRP A 70 -4.17 0.74 -8.52
N PRO A 71 -3.74 1.38 -9.61
CA PRO A 71 -3.14 2.72 -9.54
C PRO A 71 -4.04 3.79 -8.93
N ASN A 72 -5.34 3.76 -9.21
CA ASN A 72 -6.28 4.75 -8.70
C ASN A 72 -7.69 4.16 -8.53
N GLU A 73 -8.03 3.76 -7.31
CA GLU A 73 -9.40 3.31 -7.00
C GLU A 73 -10.38 4.47 -6.73
N GLN A 74 -9.89 5.68 -6.51
CA GLN A 74 -10.73 6.83 -6.15
C GLN A 74 -11.59 7.37 -7.31
N ILE A 75 -11.39 6.85 -8.52
CA ILE A 75 -12.21 7.16 -9.70
C ILE A 75 -13.18 6.03 -10.06
N THR A 76 -13.32 5.03 -9.20
CA THR A 76 -14.29 3.95 -9.39
C THR A 76 -15.64 4.28 -8.78
N SER A 77 -16.66 3.58 -9.25
CA SER A 77 -18.02 3.65 -8.71
C SER A 77 -18.06 3.26 -7.23
N ILE A 78 -19.05 3.79 -6.52
CA ILE A 78 -19.22 3.55 -5.08
C ILE A 78 -20.16 2.37 -4.88
N TRP A 79 -19.79 1.44 -4.01
CA TRP A 79 -20.65 0.31 -3.68
C TRP A 79 -21.82 0.73 -2.79
N SER A 80 -22.99 0.18 -3.08
CA SER A 80 -24.21 0.35 -2.27
C SER A 80 -23.95 0.05 -0.80
N GLY A 81 -24.47 0.90 0.07
CA GLY A 81 -24.19 0.85 1.50
C GLY A 81 -23.04 1.73 1.97
N GLN A 82 -22.24 2.26 1.06
CA GLN A 82 -21.25 3.31 1.36
C GLN A 82 -21.85 4.71 1.15
N ASP A 83 -21.25 5.71 1.79
CA ASP A 83 -21.64 7.10 1.56
C ASP A 83 -21.38 7.50 0.10
N ALA A 84 -22.34 8.17 -0.52
CA ALA A 84 -22.22 8.60 -1.91
C ALA A 84 -21.08 9.60 -2.18
N ASP A 85 -20.57 10.25 -1.14
CA ASP A 85 -19.41 11.14 -1.16
C ASP A 85 -18.15 10.51 -0.54
N TYR A 86 -18.05 9.18 -0.57
CA TYR A 86 -16.96 8.42 0.05
C TYR A 86 -15.57 8.89 -0.42
N TRP A 87 -15.37 9.01 -1.74
CA TRP A 87 -14.09 9.44 -2.29
C TRP A 87 -13.76 10.90 -1.94
N ASP A 88 -14.76 11.78 -1.95
CA ASP A 88 -14.60 13.16 -1.53
C ASP A 88 -14.25 13.29 -0.03
N LYS A 89 -14.86 12.44 0.80
CA LYS A 89 -14.52 12.37 2.24
C LYS A 89 -13.08 11.91 2.43
N LEU A 90 -12.66 10.89 1.69
CA LEU A 90 -11.29 10.38 1.76
C LEU A 90 -10.28 11.42 1.27
N ASP A 91 -10.56 12.12 0.18
CA ASP A 91 -9.71 13.21 -0.32
C ASP A 91 -9.59 14.35 0.70
N ARG A 92 -10.72 14.79 1.27
CA ARG A 92 -10.71 15.80 2.35
C ARG A 92 -9.93 15.34 3.58
N PHE A 93 -10.09 14.09 3.98
CA PHE A 93 -9.31 13.50 5.08
C PHE A 93 -7.80 13.57 4.78
N ASN A 94 -7.39 13.15 3.60
CA ASN A 94 -5.98 13.17 3.19
C ASN A 94 -5.42 14.59 3.09
N LYS A 95 -6.17 15.55 2.54
CA LYS A 95 -5.76 16.96 2.44
C LYS A 95 -5.61 17.63 3.80
N ASN A 96 -6.46 17.25 4.77
CA ASN A 96 -6.40 17.78 6.12
C ASN A 96 -5.39 17.05 7.02
N ALA A 97 -4.82 15.95 6.55
CA ALA A 97 -3.84 15.18 7.30
C ALA A 97 -2.57 16.00 7.56
N LYS A 98 -2.10 15.99 8.81
CA LYS A 98 -0.87 16.66 9.19
C LYS A 98 0.33 15.98 8.54
N ALA A 99 1.02 16.69 7.67
CA ALA A 99 2.20 16.16 7.00
C ALA A 99 3.34 15.92 8.00
N SER A 100 3.97 14.74 7.90
CA SER A 100 5.19 14.48 8.68
C SER A 100 6.31 15.46 8.30
N PRO A 101 7.09 15.97 9.28
CA PRO A 101 8.31 16.75 9.00
C PRO A 101 9.28 16.00 8.09
N ALA A 102 9.30 14.67 8.15
CA ALA A 102 10.15 13.80 7.32
C ALA A 102 9.57 13.47 5.94
N LYS A 103 8.44 14.09 5.53
CA LYS A 103 7.84 13.84 4.21
C LYS A 103 8.82 14.20 3.09
N GLY A 104 9.16 13.21 2.26
CA GLY A 104 10.13 13.33 1.16
C GLY A 104 11.56 12.91 1.53
N PHE A 105 11.82 12.54 2.79
CA PHE A 105 13.11 11.96 3.18
C PHE A 105 13.27 10.56 2.59
N ILE A 106 14.43 10.32 1.97
CA ILE A 106 14.78 9.01 1.42
C ILE A 106 15.98 8.46 2.20
N TRP A 107 15.75 7.36 2.91
CA TRP A 107 16.77 6.63 3.62
C TRP A 107 17.75 5.94 2.69
N LYS A 108 19.06 6.08 2.95
CA LYS A 108 20.17 5.45 2.21
C LYS A 108 20.98 4.56 3.15
N PRO A 109 20.86 3.21 3.05
CA PRO A 109 21.47 2.28 3.99
C PRO A 109 22.95 1.94 3.69
N GLU A 110 23.59 2.57 2.70
CA GLU A 110 24.92 2.18 2.20
C GLU A 110 25.99 2.09 3.29
N ASN A 111 25.92 2.97 4.30
CA ASN A 111 26.90 3.02 5.40
C ASN A 111 26.68 1.95 6.49
N VAL A 112 25.52 1.25 6.46
CA VAL A 112 25.09 0.31 7.51
C VAL A 112 24.50 -0.98 6.91
N GLN A 113 24.94 -1.36 5.72
CA GLN A 113 24.43 -2.54 5.00
C GLN A 113 24.64 -3.83 5.77
N ARG A 114 25.80 -3.96 6.43
CA ARG A 114 26.20 -5.14 7.19
C ARG A 114 25.29 -5.32 8.41
N GLU A 115 25.09 -4.27 9.19
CA GLU A 115 24.21 -4.24 10.34
C GLU A 115 22.75 -4.46 9.91
N SER A 116 22.33 -3.86 8.80
CA SER A 116 20.99 -4.03 8.23
C SER A 116 20.71 -5.47 7.83
N ALA A 117 21.65 -6.16 7.21
CA ALA A 117 21.52 -7.58 6.87
C ALA A 117 21.45 -8.44 8.14
N ALA A 118 22.33 -8.23 9.10
CA ALA A 118 22.34 -8.97 10.37
C ALA A 118 21.03 -8.78 11.18
N CYS A 119 20.53 -7.55 11.25
CA CYS A 119 19.25 -7.27 11.91
C CYS A 119 18.08 -7.93 11.18
N ARG A 120 18.06 -7.93 9.84
CA ARG A 120 17.01 -8.60 9.05
C ARG A 120 16.96 -10.10 9.33
N ASP A 121 18.11 -10.78 9.34
CA ASP A 121 18.18 -12.21 9.66
C ASP A 121 17.59 -12.52 11.05
N ILE A 122 17.76 -11.63 12.02
CA ILE A 122 17.17 -11.76 13.34
C ILE A 122 15.65 -11.54 13.30
N VAL A 123 15.20 -10.51 12.60
CA VAL A 123 13.75 -10.25 12.41
C VAL A 123 13.08 -11.47 11.79
N ASP A 124 13.62 -12.01 10.71
CA ASP A 124 13.06 -13.16 9.99
C ASP A 124 12.93 -14.40 10.88
N LYS A 125 13.87 -14.62 11.82
CA LYS A 125 13.83 -15.73 12.78
C LYS A 125 12.74 -15.60 13.84
N TYR A 126 12.42 -14.38 14.28
CA TYR A 126 11.49 -14.15 15.38
C TYR A 126 10.07 -13.75 14.93
N TYR A 127 9.96 -13.05 13.78
CA TYR A 127 8.74 -12.42 13.33
C TYR A 127 7.56 -13.40 13.24
N ASN A 128 7.70 -14.46 12.46
CA ASN A 128 6.63 -15.43 12.26
C ASN A 128 6.23 -16.14 13.56
N GLY A 129 7.22 -16.52 14.38
CA GLY A 129 6.94 -17.17 15.65
C GLY A 129 6.18 -16.29 16.65
N LEU A 130 6.46 -14.99 16.66
CA LEU A 130 5.77 -14.01 17.50
C LEU A 130 4.36 -13.70 16.96
N ILE A 131 4.24 -13.42 15.66
CA ILE A 131 2.94 -13.04 15.06
C ILE A 131 1.94 -14.19 15.08
N LEU A 132 2.39 -15.42 14.88
CA LEU A 132 1.53 -16.62 14.91
C LEU A 132 1.33 -17.20 16.32
N GLY A 133 1.88 -16.58 17.36
CA GLY A 133 1.73 -17.04 18.74
C GLY A 133 2.48 -18.33 19.05
N CYS A 134 3.46 -18.74 18.21
CA CYS A 134 4.28 -19.93 18.42
C CYS A 134 5.40 -19.71 19.44
N LEU A 135 5.73 -18.46 19.76
CA LEU A 135 6.70 -18.07 20.77
C LEU A 135 6.02 -17.33 21.91
N ASN A 136 6.42 -17.64 23.16
CA ASN A 136 6.02 -16.85 24.31
C ASN A 136 6.63 -15.43 24.20
N PRO A 137 5.79 -14.37 24.06
CA PRO A 137 6.32 -13.00 23.86
C PRO A 137 7.13 -12.50 25.06
N ASP A 138 6.79 -12.87 26.28
CA ASP A 138 7.49 -12.41 27.48
C ASP A 138 8.94 -12.91 27.52
N GLU A 139 9.21 -14.06 26.93
CA GLU A 139 10.55 -14.64 26.83
C GLU A 139 11.26 -14.26 25.53
N ALA A 140 10.52 -14.21 24.41
CA ALA A 140 11.09 -14.03 23.09
C ALA A 140 11.47 -12.57 22.81
N ILE A 141 10.65 -11.60 23.23
CA ILE A 141 10.89 -10.17 22.95
C ILE A 141 12.20 -9.68 23.61
N PRO A 142 12.50 -9.96 24.90
CA PRO A 142 13.78 -9.57 25.48
C PRO A 142 14.97 -10.14 24.73
N LYS A 143 14.93 -11.43 24.37
CA LYS A 143 15.99 -12.11 23.61
C LYS A 143 16.14 -11.55 22.19
N PHE A 144 15.03 -11.22 21.54
CA PHE A 144 15.00 -10.58 20.23
C PHE A 144 15.67 -9.20 20.26
N ASN A 145 15.30 -8.36 21.23
CA ASN A 145 15.88 -7.03 21.40
C ASN A 145 17.39 -7.11 21.68
N GLU A 146 17.82 -7.97 22.60
CA GLU A 146 19.24 -8.18 22.89
C GLU A 146 20.04 -8.56 21.64
N LYS A 147 19.49 -9.45 20.81
CA LYS A 147 20.14 -9.84 19.54
C LYS A 147 20.20 -8.70 18.54
N LEU A 148 19.15 -7.89 18.41
CA LEU A 148 19.16 -6.70 17.54
C LEU A 148 20.21 -5.68 18.00
N GLU A 149 20.34 -5.44 19.30
CA GLU A 149 21.38 -4.56 19.85
C GLU A 149 22.79 -5.05 19.50
N LYS A 150 23.06 -6.35 19.70
CA LYS A 150 24.33 -6.98 19.33
C LYS A 150 24.59 -6.96 17.83
N ALA A 151 23.56 -7.00 17.00
CA ALA A 151 23.67 -6.91 15.54
C ALA A 151 23.86 -5.49 15.01
N GLY A 152 23.76 -4.47 15.88
CA GLY A 152 24.03 -3.08 15.52
C GLY A 152 22.79 -2.25 15.16
N ILE A 153 21.61 -2.58 15.69
CA ILE A 153 20.39 -1.78 15.45
C ILE A 153 20.58 -0.31 15.82
N ASN A 154 21.32 -0.03 16.90
CA ASN A 154 21.62 1.34 17.33
C ASN A 154 22.48 2.10 16.31
N THR A 155 23.40 1.43 15.62
CA THR A 155 24.19 2.02 14.53
C THR A 155 23.29 2.43 13.37
N ILE A 156 22.33 1.58 13.00
CA ILE A 156 21.33 1.88 11.96
C ILE A 156 20.47 3.08 12.36
N ILE A 157 19.97 3.11 13.60
CA ILE A 157 19.12 4.21 14.12
C ILE A 157 19.90 5.53 14.09
N ASN A 158 21.12 5.54 14.58
CA ASN A 158 21.97 6.73 14.63
C ASN A 158 22.28 7.26 13.22
N GLU A 159 22.62 6.38 12.28
CA GLU A 159 22.89 6.79 10.90
C GLU A 159 21.62 7.32 10.20
N LYS A 160 20.48 6.69 10.44
CA LYS A 160 19.19 7.17 9.89
C LYS A 160 18.83 8.54 10.45
N GLN A 161 19.01 8.74 11.76
CA GLN A 161 18.78 10.03 12.40
C GLN A 161 19.72 11.10 11.84
N ARG A 162 21.01 10.80 11.73
CA ARG A 162 22.00 11.72 11.15
C ARG A 162 21.61 12.15 9.73
N GLN A 163 21.16 11.20 8.88
CA GLN A 163 20.73 11.53 7.51
C GLN A 163 19.47 12.40 7.52
N LEU A 164 18.52 12.12 8.42
CA LEU A 164 17.30 12.91 8.58
C LEU A 164 17.64 14.35 9.02
N ASP A 165 18.51 14.51 9.99
CA ASP A 165 18.91 15.82 10.48
C ASP A 165 19.60 16.66 9.40
N VAL A 166 20.50 16.04 8.62
CA VAL A 166 21.14 16.69 7.47
C VAL A 166 20.13 17.06 6.38
N TRP A 167 19.11 16.22 6.16
CA TRP A 167 18.06 16.51 5.18
C TRP A 167 17.15 17.66 5.65
N LEU A 168 16.76 17.66 6.94
CA LEU A 168 15.94 18.71 7.54
C LEU A 168 16.64 20.06 7.55
N SER A 169 17.97 20.10 7.76
CA SER A 169 18.74 21.34 7.75
C SER A 169 18.85 22.01 6.37
N LYS A 170 18.48 21.30 5.29
CA LYS A 170 18.49 21.77 3.90
C LYS A 170 17.11 22.13 3.36
N LYS A 171 16.06 21.95 4.18
CA LYS A 171 14.67 22.20 3.83
C LYS A 171 14.22 23.60 4.29
#